data_c50abbecf8c9fa88a9dfd28238e10c92
#
_entry.id   c50abbecf8c9fa88a9dfd28238e10c92
#
_cell.length_a   1.000
_cell.length_b   1.000
_cell.length_c   1.000
_cell.angle_alpha   90.00
_cell.angle_beta   90.00
_cell.angle_gamma   90.00
#
_symmetry.space_group_name_H-M   'P 1'
#
loop_
_entity.id
_entity.type
_entity.pdbx_description
1 polymer ?
#
loop_
_entity_poly.entity_id
_entity_poly.type
_entity_poly.pdbx_seq_one_letter_code
_entity_poly.pdbx_strand_id
1 'polypeptide(L)'
;MLRYADFHRVENGIITDTAMYFDIPHLMMQAGLSPFPPQTGEHLVQPGPMTHDGLLFETQPPEAGNRTLAAINAMISDLGQWNSGMALEDELRRSWHENMLWWGPAGIGSTFTIERYAKQHAGPFRAAFSDRSQTGHICRIAEGHYGGFYGWPNFTATLTGDFMGRPATGQPGDFRVIDLYRREGDKLAENWIFIDL
;
A
#
# COMPACT_ATOMS: atom_id res chain seq x y z
N MET A 1 14.01 -1.73 -14.51
CA MET A 1 13.82 -2.49 -13.23
C MET A 1 12.36 -2.93 -13.13
N LEU A 2 12.07 -4.19 -12.79
CA LEU A 2 10.72 -4.65 -12.51
C LEU A 2 10.45 -4.53 -11.00
N ARG A 3 9.42 -3.79 -10.63
CA ARG A 3 8.86 -3.81 -9.27
C ARG A 3 8.06 -5.10 -9.10
N TYR A 4 8.31 -5.80 -8.02
CA TYR A 4 7.50 -6.96 -7.64
C TYR A 4 7.41 -7.07 -6.11
N ALA A 5 6.40 -7.79 -5.65
CA ALA A 5 6.26 -8.20 -4.25
C ALA A 5 5.72 -9.62 -4.20
N ASP A 6 6.20 -10.38 -3.25
CA ASP A 6 5.75 -11.76 -3.05
C ASP A 6 5.58 -12.09 -1.56
N PHE A 7 4.65 -13.02 -1.32
CA PHE A 7 4.41 -13.67 -0.04
C PHE A 7 4.50 -15.18 -0.24
N HIS A 8 5.24 -15.84 0.60
CA HIS A 8 5.39 -17.28 0.59
C HIS A 8 4.79 -17.91 1.84
N ARG A 9 4.00 -18.96 1.65
CA ARG A 9 3.65 -19.87 2.74
C ARG A 9 4.71 -20.97 2.80
N VAL A 10 5.26 -21.17 4.00
CA VAL A 10 6.29 -22.18 4.23
C VAL A 10 5.76 -23.20 5.24
N GLU A 11 5.77 -24.48 4.86
CA GLU A 11 5.42 -25.60 5.73
C GLU A 11 6.55 -26.62 5.73
N ASN A 12 7.05 -26.97 6.92
CA ASN A 12 8.16 -27.92 7.08
C ASN A 12 9.41 -27.57 6.24
N GLY A 13 9.71 -26.27 6.10
CA GLY A 13 10.84 -25.78 5.32
C GLY A 13 10.64 -25.79 3.79
N ILE A 14 9.43 -26.08 3.32
CA ILE A 14 9.07 -26.11 1.89
C ILE A 14 8.07 -24.99 1.61
N ILE A 15 8.29 -24.21 0.53
CA ILE A 15 7.31 -23.25 0.04
C ILE A 15 6.15 -24.03 -0.59
N THR A 16 4.95 -23.88 -0.01
CA THR A 16 3.72 -24.55 -0.48
C THR A 16 2.85 -23.65 -1.33
N ASP A 17 2.87 -22.33 -1.06
CA ASP A 17 2.10 -21.36 -1.80
C ASP A 17 2.93 -20.08 -2.01
N THR A 18 2.67 -19.39 -3.12
CA THR A 18 3.25 -18.10 -3.43
C THR A 18 2.18 -17.17 -4.00
N ALA A 19 2.09 -15.97 -3.46
CA ALA A 19 1.35 -14.87 -4.06
C ALA A 19 2.34 -13.82 -4.53
N MET A 20 2.34 -13.52 -5.83
CA MET A 20 3.30 -12.61 -6.45
C MET A 20 2.58 -11.56 -7.30
N TYR A 21 3.03 -10.31 -7.18
CA TYR A 21 2.55 -9.17 -7.94
C TYR A 21 3.68 -8.52 -8.71
N PHE A 22 3.41 -8.13 -9.95
CA PHE A 22 4.32 -7.39 -10.80
C PHE A 22 3.70 -6.05 -11.21
N ASP A 23 4.46 -4.97 -11.12
CA ASP A 23 4.06 -3.68 -11.66
C ASP A 23 4.56 -3.56 -13.13
N ILE A 24 3.89 -4.26 -14.02
CA ILE A 24 4.20 -4.22 -15.45
C ILE A 24 4.04 -2.81 -16.04
N PRO A 25 2.98 -2.03 -15.72
CA PRO A 25 2.89 -0.65 -16.16
C PRO A 25 4.09 0.22 -15.77
N HIS A 26 4.65 0.02 -14.56
CA HIS A 26 5.87 0.73 -14.13
C HIS A 26 7.09 0.36 -15.00
N LEU A 27 7.22 -0.90 -15.39
CA LEU A 27 8.26 -1.32 -16.33
C LEU A 27 8.06 -0.69 -17.72
N MET A 28 6.81 -0.64 -18.21
CA MET A 28 6.46 0.02 -19.48
C MET A 28 6.82 1.50 -19.47
N MET A 29 6.54 2.21 -18.39
CA MET A 29 6.88 3.64 -18.25
C MET A 29 8.40 3.89 -18.32
N GLN A 30 9.23 2.98 -17.79
CA GLN A 30 10.69 3.06 -17.94
C GLN A 30 11.14 2.90 -19.41
N ALA A 31 10.34 2.25 -20.22
CA ALA A 31 10.57 2.11 -21.67
C ALA A 31 9.92 3.24 -22.50
N GLY A 32 9.37 4.28 -21.86
CA GLY A 32 8.69 5.38 -22.51
C GLY A 32 7.27 5.08 -22.96
N LEU A 33 6.69 3.97 -22.51
CA LEU A 33 5.33 3.54 -22.83
C LEU A 33 4.45 3.73 -21.59
N SER A 34 3.52 4.69 -21.61
CA SER A 34 2.58 4.85 -20.48
C SER A 34 1.20 4.31 -20.87
N PRO A 35 0.69 3.29 -20.16
CA PRO A 35 -0.69 2.81 -20.37
C PRO A 35 -1.73 3.68 -19.66
N PHE A 36 -1.29 4.67 -18.88
CA PHE A 36 -2.14 5.57 -18.09
C PHE A 36 -1.92 7.02 -18.50
N PRO A 37 -2.88 7.93 -18.23
CA PRO A 37 -2.63 9.37 -18.31
C PRO A 37 -1.52 9.79 -17.33
N PRO A 38 -1.04 11.05 -17.40
CA PRO A 38 -0.05 11.54 -16.47
C PRO A 38 -0.48 11.28 -15.01
N GLN A 39 0.40 10.63 -14.26
CA GLN A 39 0.12 10.28 -12.86
C GLN A 39 0.22 11.50 -11.94
N THR A 40 -0.43 11.42 -10.79
CA THR A 40 -0.47 12.50 -9.79
C THR A 40 0.78 12.60 -8.95
N GLY A 41 1.45 11.47 -8.71
CA GLY A 41 2.72 11.36 -7.99
C GLY A 41 3.93 11.27 -8.92
N GLU A 42 5.10 11.10 -8.32
CA GLU A 42 6.37 11.03 -9.04
C GLU A 42 6.59 9.65 -9.69
N HIS A 43 7.16 9.66 -10.90
CA HIS A 43 7.66 8.43 -11.51
C HIS A 43 9.10 8.17 -11.07
N LEU A 44 9.26 7.27 -10.13
CA LEU A 44 10.58 6.88 -9.61
C LEU A 44 10.80 5.39 -9.79
N VAL A 45 12.03 5.04 -10.15
CA VAL A 45 12.53 3.67 -9.99
C VAL A 45 12.84 3.50 -8.50
N GLN A 46 12.01 2.73 -7.81
CA GLN A 46 12.00 2.69 -6.36
C GLN A 46 13.32 2.13 -5.79
N PRO A 47 13.94 2.86 -4.87
CA PRO A 47 14.98 2.30 -4.02
C PRO A 47 14.35 1.35 -2.99
N GLY A 48 15.17 0.63 -2.26
CA GLY A 48 14.76 0.02 -1.00
C GLY A 48 14.41 1.09 0.04
N PRO A 49 14.21 0.69 1.31
CA PRO A 49 13.92 1.63 2.38
C PRO A 49 15.02 2.70 2.52
N MET A 50 14.62 3.90 2.88
CA MET A 50 15.53 5.05 3.04
C MET A 50 16.58 4.81 4.13
N THR A 51 16.32 3.89 5.03
CA THR A 51 17.26 3.45 6.08
C THR A 51 18.29 2.43 5.60
N HIS A 52 18.13 1.87 4.39
CA HIS A 52 19.02 0.87 3.77
C HIS A 52 19.17 -0.44 4.57
N ASP A 53 18.20 -0.79 5.40
CA ASP A 53 18.20 -1.96 6.30
C ASP A 53 17.01 -2.91 6.04
N GLY A 54 16.45 -2.93 4.83
CA GLY A 54 15.28 -3.74 4.46
C GLY A 54 15.56 -5.24 4.31
N LEU A 55 16.82 -5.67 4.39
CA LEU A 55 17.18 -7.08 4.38
C LEU A 55 17.48 -7.53 5.82
N LEU A 56 16.55 -8.28 6.40
CA LEU A 56 16.68 -8.81 7.76
C LEU A 56 17.35 -10.19 7.70
N PHE A 57 18.68 -10.23 7.89
CA PHE A 57 19.46 -11.47 7.88
C PHE A 57 19.48 -12.18 9.23
N GLU A 58 19.16 -11.47 10.31
CA GLU A 58 19.11 -11.99 11.66
C GLU A 58 17.71 -11.86 12.24
N THR A 59 17.30 -12.86 13.01
CA THR A 59 16.00 -12.84 13.71
C THR A 59 15.93 -11.62 14.63
N GLN A 60 14.88 -10.86 14.47
CA GLN A 60 14.62 -9.67 15.28
C GLN A 60 13.88 -10.02 16.58
N PRO A 61 14.00 -9.20 17.63
CA PRO A 61 13.20 -9.38 18.84
C PRO A 61 11.69 -9.39 18.52
N PRO A 62 10.93 -10.40 18.98
CA PRO A 62 9.49 -10.52 18.68
C PRO A 62 8.68 -9.28 19.03
N GLU A 63 9.07 -8.56 20.09
CA GLU A 63 8.38 -7.33 20.52
C GLU A 63 8.47 -6.21 19.49
N ALA A 64 9.54 -6.16 18.71
CA ALA A 64 9.71 -5.18 17.65
C ALA A 64 8.71 -5.44 16.51
N GLY A 65 8.58 -6.69 16.08
CA GLY A 65 7.59 -7.12 15.10
C GLY A 65 6.15 -6.91 15.60
N ASN A 66 5.88 -7.25 16.87
CA ASN A 66 4.56 -7.04 17.47
C ASN A 66 4.14 -5.56 17.47
N ARG A 67 5.07 -4.64 17.79
CA ARG A 67 4.81 -3.18 17.70
C ARG A 67 4.53 -2.74 16.26
N THR A 68 5.26 -3.28 15.30
CA THR A 68 5.03 -2.97 13.88
C THR A 68 3.67 -3.47 13.41
N LEU A 69 3.32 -4.70 13.76
CA LEU A 69 2.00 -5.25 13.45
C LEU A 69 0.86 -4.48 14.11
N ALA A 70 1.06 -4.03 15.35
CA ALA A 70 0.09 -3.19 16.05
C ALA A 70 -0.13 -1.84 15.33
N ALA A 71 0.95 -1.17 14.88
CA ALA A 71 0.84 0.06 14.10
C ALA A 71 0.11 -0.14 12.76
N ILE A 72 0.40 -1.24 12.05
CA ILE A 72 -0.31 -1.60 10.81
C ILE A 72 -1.80 -1.86 11.09
N ASN A 73 -2.12 -2.60 12.15
CA ASN A 73 -3.51 -2.89 12.50
C ASN A 73 -4.29 -1.63 12.91
N ALA A 74 -3.65 -0.70 13.62
CA ALA A 74 -4.24 0.60 13.95
C ALA A 74 -4.55 1.41 12.68
N MET A 75 -3.61 1.49 11.75
CA MET A 75 -3.81 2.15 10.46
C MET A 75 -4.96 1.52 9.66
N ILE A 76 -5.05 0.19 9.59
CA ILE A 76 -6.15 -0.51 8.91
C ILE A 76 -7.50 -0.17 9.57
N SER A 77 -7.54 -0.10 10.90
CA SER A 77 -8.74 0.30 11.63
C SER A 77 -9.15 1.73 11.32
N ASP A 78 -8.20 2.67 11.26
CA ASP A 78 -8.44 4.07 10.90
C ASP A 78 -8.94 4.19 9.46
N LEU A 79 -8.37 3.45 8.52
CA LEU A 79 -8.86 3.39 7.13
C LEU A 79 -10.30 2.84 7.04
N GLY A 80 -10.71 1.98 7.95
CA GLY A 80 -12.09 1.49 8.04
C GLY A 80 -13.12 2.58 8.40
N GLN A 81 -12.66 3.68 9.00
CA GLN A 81 -13.50 4.83 9.37
C GLN A 81 -13.56 5.89 8.26
N TRP A 82 -13.73 5.47 7.02
CA TRP A 82 -13.69 6.27 5.79
C TRP A 82 -14.45 7.61 5.83
N ASN A 83 -15.45 7.73 6.68
CA ASN A 83 -16.29 8.93 6.86
C ASN A 83 -16.24 9.43 8.31
N SER A 84 -15.07 9.53 8.90
CA SER A 84 -14.90 9.95 10.29
C SER A 84 -15.34 11.38 10.59
N GLY A 85 -15.55 12.21 9.54
CA GLY A 85 -15.81 13.64 9.66
C GLY A 85 -14.57 14.49 9.97
N MET A 86 -13.41 13.87 10.10
CA MET A 86 -12.10 14.54 10.25
C MET A 86 -11.57 15.00 8.88
N ALA A 87 -10.73 16.02 8.88
CA ALA A 87 -9.89 16.31 7.72
C ALA A 87 -8.99 15.10 7.42
N LEU A 88 -8.82 14.78 6.13
CA LEU A 88 -8.08 13.58 5.71
C LEU A 88 -6.63 13.57 6.25
N GLU A 89 -5.97 14.71 6.24
CA GLU A 89 -4.61 14.86 6.76
C GLU A 89 -4.55 14.58 8.28
N ASP A 90 -5.55 15.02 9.04
CA ASP A 90 -5.61 14.77 10.48
C ASP A 90 -5.89 13.30 10.80
N GLU A 91 -6.72 12.65 9.99
CA GLU A 91 -6.94 11.22 10.08
C GLU A 91 -5.63 10.45 9.80
N LEU A 92 -4.92 10.81 8.74
CA LEU A 92 -3.64 10.18 8.38
C LEU A 92 -2.57 10.36 9.46
N ARG A 93 -2.50 11.54 10.11
CA ARG A 93 -1.56 11.82 11.19
C ARG A 93 -1.68 10.90 12.40
N ARG A 94 -2.79 10.20 12.55
CA ARG A 94 -2.97 9.22 13.64
C ARG A 94 -2.01 8.04 13.51
N SER A 95 -1.79 7.55 12.29
CA SER A 95 -1.03 6.34 12.01
C SER A 95 0.26 6.57 11.23
N TRP A 96 0.39 7.72 10.56
CA TRP A 96 1.50 8.01 9.67
C TRP A 96 2.43 9.10 10.20
N HIS A 97 3.70 8.96 9.84
CA HIS A 97 4.70 9.99 10.03
C HIS A 97 4.41 11.18 9.11
N GLU A 98 4.67 12.42 9.58
CA GLU A 98 4.44 13.64 8.77
C GLU A 98 5.20 13.57 7.43
N ASN A 99 6.43 13.10 7.46
CA ASN A 99 7.32 12.94 6.30
C ASN A 99 7.26 11.54 5.69
N MET A 100 6.08 10.91 5.69
CA MET A 100 5.90 9.59 5.11
C MET A 100 6.29 9.53 3.64
N LEU A 101 6.75 8.37 3.22
CA LEU A 101 7.00 8.02 1.83
C LEU A 101 6.03 6.92 1.40
N TRP A 102 5.29 7.15 0.34
CA TRP A 102 4.37 6.19 -0.22
C TRP A 102 4.81 5.82 -1.64
N TRP A 103 5.25 4.59 -1.81
CA TRP A 103 5.74 4.03 -3.06
C TRP A 103 4.59 3.37 -3.82
N GLY A 104 3.76 4.20 -4.45
CA GLY A 104 2.58 3.76 -5.17
C GLY A 104 2.87 3.07 -6.50
N PRO A 105 1.87 2.35 -7.05
CA PRO A 105 1.97 1.70 -8.34
C PRO A 105 1.94 2.71 -9.50
N ALA A 106 2.31 2.26 -10.69
CA ALA A 106 2.17 3.04 -11.91
C ALA A 106 0.73 3.55 -12.10
N GLY A 107 0.60 4.74 -12.66
CA GLY A 107 -0.67 5.44 -12.81
C GLY A 107 -1.01 6.36 -11.63
N ILE A 108 -0.51 6.08 -10.44
CA ILE A 108 -0.57 6.97 -9.27
C ILE A 108 0.82 7.56 -9.02
N GLY A 109 1.84 6.72 -8.91
CA GLY A 109 3.22 7.11 -8.64
C GLY A 109 3.52 7.28 -7.15
N SER A 110 4.74 7.74 -6.85
CA SER A 110 5.22 7.93 -5.48
C SER A 110 4.80 9.29 -4.93
N THR A 111 4.43 9.33 -3.65
CA THR A 111 4.04 10.55 -2.94
C THR A 111 4.86 10.72 -1.66
N PHE A 112 5.06 11.95 -1.25
CA PHE A 112 5.87 12.33 -0.09
C PHE A 112 5.05 13.26 0.79
N THR A 113 5.18 13.13 2.09
CA THR A 113 4.41 13.82 3.12
C THR A 113 2.92 13.48 3.13
N ILE A 114 2.29 13.68 4.26
CA ILE A 114 0.84 13.44 4.45
C ILE A 114 0.02 14.29 3.48
N GLU A 115 0.37 15.58 3.30
CA GLU A 115 -0.39 16.51 2.45
C GLU A 115 -0.38 16.07 0.98
N ARG A 116 0.79 15.65 0.47
CA ARG A 116 0.88 15.17 -0.91
C ARG A 116 0.20 13.82 -1.09
N TYR A 117 0.36 12.92 -0.14
CA TYR A 117 -0.35 11.64 -0.17
C TYR A 117 -1.87 11.84 -0.17
N ALA A 118 -2.40 12.72 0.70
CA ALA A 118 -3.81 13.07 0.75
C ALA A 118 -4.29 13.63 -0.60
N LYS A 119 -3.55 14.58 -1.17
CA LYS A 119 -3.92 15.24 -2.43
C LYS A 119 -3.76 14.35 -3.66
N GLN A 120 -2.70 13.57 -3.74
CA GLN A 120 -2.29 12.84 -4.94
C GLN A 120 -2.85 11.42 -5.02
N HIS A 121 -3.19 10.82 -3.87
CA HIS A 121 -3.71 9.46 -3.81
C HIS A 121 -4.97 9.31 -2.97
N ALA A 122 -4.89 9.52 -1.66
CA ALA A 122 -5.97 9.12 -0.76
C ALA A 122 -7.29 9.87 -1.02
N GLY A 123 -7.24 11.17 -1.30
CA GLY A 123 -8.41 11.97 -1.65
C GLY A 123 -9.05 11.54 -2.98
N PRO A 124 -8.30 11.51 -4.09
CA PRO A 124 -8.80 10.99 -5.37
C PRO A 124 -9.35 9.58 -5.28
N PHE A 125 -8.69 8.68 -4.54
CA PHE A 125 -9.17 7.33 -4.34
C PHE A 125 -10.51 7.29 -3.60
N ARG A 126 -10.65 8.06 -2.51
CA ARG A 126 -11.91 8.16 -1.76
C ARG A 126 -13.03 8.79 -2.56
N ALA A 127 -12.71 9.74 -3.45
CA ALA A 127 -13.71 10.36 -4.33
C ALA A 127 -14.18 9.42 -5.44
N ALA A 128 -13.32 8.50 -5.89
CA ALA A 128 -13.62 7.59 -7.00
C ALA A 128 -14.38 6.33 -6.56
N PHE A 129 -14.19 5.88 -5.33
CA PHE A 129 -14.72 4.59 -4.86
C PHE A 129 -15.66 4.78 -3.67
N SER A 130 -16.85 4.16 -3.75
CA SER A 130 -17.84 4.13 -2.68
C SER A 130 -18.02 2.72 -2.11
N ASP A 131 -18.85 2.62 -1.07
CA ASP A 131 -19.31 1.35 -0.46
C ASP A 131 -18.21 0.32 -0.19
N ARG A 132 -17.02 0.81 0.19
CA ARG A 132 -15.91 -0.05 0.54
C ARG A 132 -16.28 -1.06 1.61
N SER A 133 -16.12 -2.33 1.29
CA SER A 133 -16.35 -3.45 2.20
C SER A 133 -15.07 -4.26 2.39
N GLN A 134 -14.63 -4.37 3.63
CA GLN A 134 -13.45 -5.17 3.98
C GLN A 134 -13.77 -6.65 3.86
N THR A 135 -12.94 -7.39 3.13
CA THR A 135 -13.03 -8.85 3.02
C THR A 135 -12.00 -9.56 3.89
N GLY A 136 -10.94 -8.85 4.28
CA GLY A 136 -9.90 -9.32 5.19
C GLY A 136 -8.56 -9.57 4.51
N HIS A 137 -7.61 -10.06 5.29
CA HIS A 137 -6.28 -10.40 4.83
C HIS A 137 -6.02 -11.89 4.99
N ILE A 138 -5.41 -12.51 3.98
CA ILE A 138 -4.95 -13.90 4.04
C ILE A 138 -3.78 -14.01 5.00
N CYS A 139 -2.90 -13.00 5.00
CA CYS A 139 -1.73 -12.97 5.85
C CYS A 139 -1.45 -11.55 6.35
N ARG A 140 -1.00 -11.45 7.60
CA ARG A 140 -0.38 -10.25 8.19
C ARG A 140 0.87 -10.69 8.92
N ILE A 141 2.00 -10.11 8.57
CA ILE A 141 3.30 -10.45 9.15
C ILE A 141 4.07 -9.19 9.54
N ALA A 142 4.94 -9.32 10.53
CA ALA A 142 5.91 -8.28 10.85
C ALA A 142 7.13 -8.88 11.54
N GLU A 143 8.31 -8.33 11.21
CA GLU A 143 9.57 -8.59 11.86
C GLU A 143 10.37 -7.28 11.97
N GLY A 144 10.92 -6.99 13.14
CA GLY A 144 11.62 -5.74 13.38
C GLY A 144 10.75 -4.52 13.11
N HIS A 145 11.23 -3.63 12.27
CA HIS A 145 10.53 -2.42 11.85
C HIS A 145 9.68 -2.60 10.59
N TYR A 146 9.70 -3.78 9.98
CA TYR A 146 9.01 -4.08 8.74
C TYR A 146 7.83 -4.99 8.99
N GLY A 147 6.79 -4.82 8.17
CA GLY A 147 5.62 -5.68 8.20
C GLY A 147 4.72 -5.40 7.02
N GLY A 148 3.68 -6.18 6.90
CA GLY A 148 2.74 -6.00 5.81
C GLY A 148 1.62 -7.01 5.83
N PHE A 149 0.81 -6.95 4.79
CA PHE A 149 -0.29 -7.87 4.59
C PHE A 149 -0.49 -8.20 3.13
N TYR A 150 -1.23 -9.27 2.93
CA TYR A 150 -1.69 -9.75 1.65
C TYR A 150 -3.15 -10.15 1.74
N GLY A 151 -3.94 -9.75 0.76
CA GLY A 151 -5.34 -10.12 0.64
C GLY A 151 -5.78 -10.37 -0.80
N TRP A 152 -6.75 -11.26 -0.97
CA TRP A 152 -7.23 -11.70 -2.27
C TRP A 152 -8.73 -12.03 -2.25
N PRO A 153 -9.62 -11.03 -2.33
CA PRO A 153 -9.34 -9.59 -2.22
C PRO A 153 -9.15 -9.13 -0.77
N ASN A 154 -8.59 -7.92 -0.62
CA ASN A 154 -8.54 -7.21 0.66
C ASN A 154 -9.88 -6.55 0.98
N PHE A 155 -10.49 -5.97 -0.04
CA PHE A 155 -11.77 -5.28 0.03
C PHE A 155 -12.41 -5.21 -1.35
N THR A 156 -13.69 -4.87 -1.36
CA THR A 156 -14.46 -4.53 -2.56
C THR A 156 -14.89 -3.08 -2.49
N ALA A 157 -15.10 -2.45 -3.64
CA ALA A 157 -15.69 -1.11 -3.74
C ALA A 157 -16.29 -0.89 -5.13
N THR A 158 -17.19 0.08 -5.25
CA THR A 158 -17.81 0.44 -6.53
C THR A 158 -17.14 1.68 -7.10
N LEU A 159 -16.75 1.65 -8.38
CA LEU A 159 -16.19 2.80 -9.09
C LEU A 159 -17.31 3.79 -9.45
N THR A 160 -17.49 4.80 -8.61
CA THR A 160 -18.55 5.81 -8.72
C THR A 160 -18.04 7.18 -9.17
N GLY A 161 -16.74 7.40 -9.19
CA GLY A 161 -16.07 8.59 -9.72
C GLY A 161 -14.96 8.23 -10.71
N ASP A 162 -14.45 9.21 -11.44
CA ASP A 162 -13.38 9.00 -12.39
C ASP A 162 -12.06 8.66 -11.67
N PHE A 163 -11.32 7.66 -12.17
CA PHE A 163 -10.06 7.24 -11.57
C PHE A 163 -9.04 6.82 -12.65
N MET A 164 -7.84 7.39 -12.58
CA MET A 164 -6.72 7.08 -13.49
C MET A 164 -7.11 7.15 -14.98
N GLY A 165 -7.92 8.17 -15.35
CA GLY A 165 -8.40 8.36 -16.71
C GLY A 165 -9.53 7.44 -17.16
N ARG A 166 -10.06 6.63 -16.26
CA ARG A 166 -11.25 5.79 -16.52
C ARG A 166 -12.49 6.46 -15.92
N PRO A 167 -13.57 6.57 -16.70
CA PRO A 167 -14.82 7.10 -16.18
C PRO A 167 -15.45 6.15 -15.16
N ALA A 168 -16.31 6.70 -14.29
CA ALA A 168 -17.14 5.95 -13.38
C ALA A 168 -17.96 4.87 -14.14
N THR A 169 -17.96 3.65 -13.64
CA THR A 169 -18.71 2.54 -14.25
C THR A 169 -19.96 2.15 -13.47
N GLY A 170 -20.01 2.52 -12.17
CA GLY A 170 -21.02 2.04 -11.24
C GLY A 170 -20.92 0.54 -10.95
N GLN A 171 -19.82 -0.10 -11.33
CA GLN A 171 -19.62 -1.54 -11.11
C GLN A 171 -18.74 -1.78 -9.89
N PRO A 172 -19.07 -2.78 -9.06
CA PRO A 172 -18.20 -3.24 -7.99
C PRO A 172 -16.96 -3.93 -8.57
N GLY A 173 -15.85 -3.83 -7.84
CA GLY A 173 -14.59 -4.50 -8.16
C GLY A 173 -13.89 -5.01 -6.92
N ASP A 174 -13.08 -6.03 -7.11
CA ASP A 174 -12.23 -6.62 -6.10
C ASP A 174 -10.87 -5.94 -6.09
N PHE A 175 -10.40 -5.59 -4.89
CA PHE A 175 -9.06 -5.04 -4.69
C PHE A 175 -8.15 -6.10 -4.06
N ARG A 176 -7.23 -6.61 -4.85
CA ARG A 176 -6.19 -7.53 -4.40
C ARG A 176 -4.93 -6.73 -4.15
N VAL A 177 -4.43 -6.80 -2.95
CA VAL A 177 -3.36 -5.89 -2.50
C VAL A 177 -2.28 -6.66 -1.76
N ILE A 178 -1.02 -6.33 -2.05
CA ILE A 178 0.12 -6.52 -1.17
C ILE A 178 0.56 -5.15 -0.69
N ASP A 179 0.73 -5.01 0.61
CA ASP A 179 1.09 -3.77 1.26
C ASP A 179 2.20 -4.04 2.28
N LEU A 180 3.34 -3.39 2.10
CA LEU A 180 4.51 -3.52 2.96
C LEU A 180 4.83 -2.17 3.59
N TYR A 181 5.24 -2.17 4.84
CA TYR A 181 5.46 -0.97 5.64
C TYR A 181 6.78 -1.00 6.39
N ARG A 182 7.38 0.18 6.58
CA ARG A 182 8.40 0.43 7.59
C ARG A 182 7.82 1.33 8.68
N ARG A 183 8.00 0.90 9.92
CA ARG A 183 7.64 1.69 11.10
C ARG A 183 8.85 2.47 11.61
N GLU A 184 8.59 3.69 12.07
CA GLU A 184 9.55 4.53 12.78
C GLU A 184 8.89 5.08 14.04
N GLY A 185 9.50 4.88 15.23
CA GLY A 185 8.80 5.15 16.49
C GLY A 185 7.51 4.34 16.59
N ASP A 186 6.39 5.02 16.76
CA ASP A 186 5.06 4.40 16.86
C ASP A 186 4.21 4.60 15.60
N LYS A 187 4.78 5.15 14.51
CA LYS A 187 4.06 5.46 13.27
C LYS A 187 4.68 4.79 12.06
N LEU A 188 3.89 4.66 11.00
CA LEU A 188 4.33 4.18 9.71
C LEU A 188 5.05 5.32 8.97
N ALA A 189 6.23 5.04 8.44
CA ALA A 189 7.08 6.03 7.78
C ALA A 189 7.24 5.77 6.29
N GLU A 190 7.25 4.52 5.87
CA GLU A 190 7.31 4.13 4.45
C GLU A 190 6.30 3.03 4.15
N ASN A 191 5.79 3.05 2.92
CA ASN A 191 4.85 2.04 2.42
C ASN A 191 5.16 1.70 0.96
N TRP A 192 5.19 0.42 0.65
CA TRP A 192 5.26 -0.12 -0.71
C TRP A 192 3.99 -0.88 -0.99
N ILE A 193 3.24 -0.47 -1.99
CA ILE A 193 1.95 -1.06 -2.32
C ILE A 193 1.94 -1.62 -3.75
N PHE A 194 1.26 -2.75 -3.90
CA PHE A 194 0.92 -3.38 -5.16
C PHE A 194 -0.59 -3.63 -5.15
N ILE A 195 -1.27 -3.10 -6.15
CA ILE A 195 -2.73 -3.18 -6.27
C ILE A 195 -3.07 -3.79 -7.61
N ASP A 196 -3.93 -4.80 -7.58
CA ASP A 196 -4.61 -5.36 -8.74
C ASP A 196 -6.12 -5.10 -8.59
N LEU A 197 -6.72 -4.51 -9.63
CA LEU A 197 -8.12 -4.04 -9.69
C LEU A 197 -8.92 -4.85 -10.70
#